data_9d1be96474b57a18ba2c5962c1d52794
#
_entry.id   9d1be96474b57a18ba2c5962c1d52794
#
_cell.length_a   1.000
_cell.length_b   1.000
_cell.length_c   1.000
_cell.angle_alpha   90.00
_cell.angle_beta   90.00
_cell.angle_gamma   90.00
#
_symmetry.space_group_name_H-M   'P 1'
#
loop_
_entity.id
_entity.type
_entity.pdbx_description
1 polymer ?
#
loop_
_entity_poly.entity_id
_entity_poly.type
_entity_poly.pdbx_seq_one_letter_code
_entity_poly.pdbx_strand_id
1 'polypeptide(L)'
;MNVKILVVYYSMFGHIHRLAEAVASGAAGVDGVAVEMRRVPETLPQEVLEKTGALKAQKGFSHVPICSRNDLGNYDAIVFGTPTRYGNMCGQMRQFLDATGSLWVQGALAGKVGSVFTSSNTQHGGQESTILSFHTTLLHHGMIVLGLPYLFAGQNRVDEITGCSPYGASTIAGSAGERWPTENELAGARFQGRYVALVASKITPHRDAIIASLTR
;
A
#
# COMPACT_ATOMS: atom_id res chain seq x y z
N MET A 1 23.14 1.15 -7.98
CA MET A 1 22.51 0.60 -6.77
C MET A 1 21.05 0.29 -7.15
N ASN A 2 20.60 -0.96 -6.97
CA ASN A 2 19.18 -1.29 -7.25
C ASN A 2 18.34 -0.92 -6.04
N VAL A 3 17.38 -0.02 -6.21
CA VAL A 3 16.41 0.35 -5.18
C VAL A 3 15.36 -0.75 -5.05
N LYS A 4 15.12 -1.22 -3.82
CA LYS A 4 14.18 -2.30 -3.54
C LYS A 4 12.87 -1.73 -3.01
N ILE A 5 11.76 -2.04 -3.67
CA ILE A 5 10.43 -1.61 -3.29
C ILE A 5 9.58 -2.82 -2.91
N LEU A 6 8.93 -2.74 -1.77
CA LEU A 6 7.94 -3.71 -1.32
C LEU A 6 6.54 -3.15 -1.52
N VAL A 7 5.67 -3.90 -2.18
CA VAL A 7 4.22 -3.70 -2.14
C VAL A 7 3.63 -4.75 -1.21
N VAL A 8 3.29 -4.34 0.01
CA VAL A 8 2.72 -5.22 1.03
C VAL A 8 1.25 -4.91 1.24
N TYR A 9 0.38 -5.93 1.17
CA TYR A 9 -1.05 -5.69 1.21
C TYR A 9 -1.83 -6.82 1.86
N TYR A 10 -3.03 -6.48 2.36
CA TYR A 10 -4.08 -7.44 2.66
C TYR A 10 -5.23 -7.27 1.66
N SER A 11 -5.75 -8.36 1.13
CA SER A 11 -6.91 -8.36 0.25
C SER A 11 -7.83 -9.52 0.61
N MET A 12 -9.10 -9.23 0.92
CA MET A 12 -10.10 -10.25 1.23
C MET A 12 -10.71 -10.84 -0.05
N PHE A 13 -11.09 -9.99 -1.01
CA PHE A 13 -11.83 -10.38 -2.21
C PHE A 13 -11.13 -10.06 -3.54
N GLY A 14 -9.88 -9.55 -3.51
CA GLY A 14 -9.07 -9.31 -4.71
C GLY A 14 -8.93 -7.86 -5.14
N HIS A 15 -9.79 -6.91 -4.71
CA HIS A 15 -9.74 -5.51 -5.13
C HIS A 15 -8.40 -4.84 -4.79
N ILE A 16 -7.93 -5.00 -3.56
CA ILE A 16 -6.61 -4.50 -3.13
C ILE A 16 -5.49 -5.21 -3.89
N HIS A 17 -5.62 -6.51 -4.16
CA HIS A 17 -4.63 -7.23 -4.96
C HIS A 17 -4.48 -6.62 -6.36
N ARG A 18 -5.58 -6.30 -7.05
CA ARG A 18 -5.55 -5.65 -8.37
C ARG A 18 -4.88 -4.27 -8.34
N LEU A 19 -5.13 -3.47 -7.30
CA LEU A 19 -4.39 -2.21 -7.12
C LEU A 19 -2.91 -2.46 -6.82
N ALA A 20 -2.58 -3.48 -6.02
CA ALA A 20 -1.19 -3.83 -5.70
C ALA A 20 -0.40 -4.22 -6.95
N GLU A 21 -1.01 -5.00 -7.87
CA GLU A 21 -0.40 -5.31 -9.17
C GLU A 21 -0.13 -4.04 -10.00
N ALA A 22 -1.08 -3.09 -10.01
CA ALA A 22 -0.91 -1.84 -10.73
C ALA A 22 0.20 -0.97 -10.11
N VAL A 23 0.25 -0.83 -8.78
CA VAL A 23 1.32 -0.14 -8.05
C VAL A 23 2.68 -0.77 -8.37
N ALA A 24 2.78 -2.10 -8.29
CA ALA A 24 4.01 -2.84 -8.57
C ALA A 24 4.47 -2.63 -10.01
N SER A 25 3.54 -2.71 -10.98
CA SER A 25 3.82 -2.45 -12.39
C SER A 25 4.34 -1.03 -12.65
N GLY A 26 3.71 -0.02 -12.00
CA GLY A 26 4.17 1.37 -12.12
C GLY A 26 5.57 1.58 -11.55
N ALA A 27 5.88 0.98 -10.41
CA ALA A 27 7.20 1.06 -9.79
C ALA A 27 8.27 0.32 -10.61
N ALA A 28 7.96 -0.87 -11.14
CA ALA A 28 8.87 -1.67 -11.97
C ALA A 28 9.22 -1.00 -13.31
N GLY A 29 8.42 -0.03 -13.76
CA GLY A 29 8.71 0.78 -14.95
C GLY A 29 9.80 1.85 -14.75
N VAL A 30 10.46 1.89 -13.59
CA VAL A 30 11.57 2.82 -13.31
C VAL A 30 12.89 2.04 -13.33
N ASP A 31 13.85 2.51 -14.13
CA ASP A 31 15.15 1.87 -14.25
C ASP A 31 15.88 1.78 -12.91
N GLY A 32 16.52 0.64 -12.66
CA GLY A 32 17.27 0.41 -11.43
C GLY A 32 16.42 0.14 -10.20
N VAL A 33 15.12 -0.18 -10.37
CA VAL A 33 14.19 -0.54 -9.30
C VAL A 33 13.83 -2.02 -9.38
N ALA A 34 13.92 -2.70 -8.25
CA ALA A 34 13.42 -4.06 -8.05
C ALA A 34 12.16 -4.02 -7.18
N VAL A 35 11.10 -4.66 -7.62
CA VAL A 35 9.80 -4.66 -6.92
C VAL A 35 9.43 -6.06 -6.48
N GLU A 36 9.03 -6.20 -5.22
CA GLU A 36 8.44 -7.41 -4.69
C GLU A 36 7.03 -7.14 -4.16
N MET A 37 6.14 -8.10 -4.36
CA MET A 37 4.81 -8.10 -3.78
C MET A 37 4.71 -9.14 -2.67
N ARG A 38 4.13 -8.80 -1.52
CA ARG A 38 3.88 -9.72 -0.42
C ARG A 38 2.52 -9.45 0.22
N ARG A 39 1.90 -10.50 0.75
CA ARG A 39 0.63 -10.42 1.46
C ARG A 39 0.85 -10.36 2.97
N VAL A 40 0.04 -9.57 3.64
CA VAL A 40 -0.11 -9.65 5.10
C VAL A 40 -0.77 -10.98 5.46
N PRO A 41 -0.34 -11.65 6.54
CA PRO A 41 -0.95 -12.90 7.00
C PRO A 41 -2.46 -12.76 7.24
N GLU A 42 -3.21 -13.80 6.91
CA GLU A 42 -4.63 -13.92 7.26
C GLU A 42 -4.78 -14.24 8.76
N THR A 43 -5.77 -13.64 9.39
CA THR A 43 -6.05 -13.83 10.82
C THR A 43 -7.47 -14.31 11.10
N LEU A 44 -8.32 -14.36 10.07
CA LEU A 44 -9.68 -14.91 10.21
C LEU A 44 -9.65 -16.44 10.19
N PRO A 45 -10.51 -17.11 10.97
CA PRO A 45 -10.70 -18.55 10.89
C PRO A 45 -11.11 -19.00 9.49
N GLN A 46 -10.64 -20.16 9.08
CA GLN A 46 -10.93 -20.72 7.75
C GLN A 46 -12.43 -20.82 7.46
N GLU A 47 -13.22 -21.22 8.45
CA GLU A 47 -14.69 -21.31 8.34
C GLU A 47 -15.35 -19.98 7.97
N VAL A 48 -14.81 -18.85 8.47
CA VAL A 48 -15.28 -17.51 8.13
C VAL A 48 -14.92 -17.16 6.70
N LEU A 49 -13.72 -17.50 6.25
CA LEU A 49 -13.26 -17.27 4.88
C LEU A 49 -14.08 -18.10 3.88
N GLU A 50 -14.44 -19.34 4.22
CA GLU A 50 -15.29 -20.19 3.41
C GLU A 50 -16.71 -19.64 3.32
N LYS A 51 -17.32 -19.33 4.46
CA LYS A 51 -18.69 -18.79 4.55
C LYS A 51 -18.86 -17.47 3.77
N THR A 52 -17.85 -16.62 3.77
CA THR A 52 -17.86 -15.33 3.08
C THR A 52 -17.46 -15.41 1.60
N GLY A 53 -16.95 -16.55 1.14
CA GLY A 53 -16.37 -16.72 -0.19
C GLY A 53 -14.97 -16.13 -0.36
N ALA A 54 -14.39 -15.56 0.70
CA ALA A 54 -13.06 -14.96 0.67
C ALA A 54 -11.97 -16.00 0.36
N LEU A 55 -12.10 -17.23 0.86
CA LEU A 55 -11.15 -18.31 0.58
C LEU A 55 -11.03 -18.58 -0.93
N LYS A 56 -12.17 -18.60 -1.64
CA LYS A 56 -12.20 -18.78 -3.11
C LYS A 56 -11.50 -17.61 -3.82
N ALA A 57 -11.76 -16.38 -3.39
CA ALA A 57 -11.14 -15.20 -3.97
C ALA A 57 -9.62 -15.19 -3.73
N GLN A 58 -9.18 -15.54 -2.52
CA GLN A 58 -7.76 -15.54 -2.15
C GLN A 58 -6.94 -16.62 -2.89
N LYS A 59 -7.55 -17.69 -3.39
CA LYS A 59 -6.88 -18.66 -4.25
C LYS A 59 -6.27 -18.04 -5.50
N GLY A 60 -6.89 -16.99 -6.05
CA GLY A 60 -6.42 -16.29 -7.25
C GLY A 60 -5.06 -15.60 -7.08
N PHE A 61 -4.68 -15.27 -5.85
CA PHE A 61 -3.41 -14.62 -5.52
C PHE A 61 -2.62 -15.34 -4.42
N SER A 62 -2.90 -16.61 -4.20
CA SER A 62 -2.21 -17.45 -3.20
C SER A 62 -0.72 -17.66 -3.50
N HIS A 63 -0.32 -17.49 -4.75
CA HIS A 63 1.07 -17.55 -5.22
C HIS A 63 1.93 -16.39 -4.69
N VAL A 64 1.33 -15.27 -4.28
CA VAL A 64 2.07 -14.14 -3.69
C VAL A 64 2.52 -14.52 -2.28
N PRO A 65 3.82 -14.42 -1.95
CA PRO A 65 4.36 -14.82 -0.65
C PRO A 65 3.76 -14.02 0.52
N ILE A 66 3.73 -14.62 1.70
CA ILE A 66 3.37 -13.93 2.94
C ILE A 66 4.55 -13.10 3.41
N CYS A 67 4.27 -11.87 3.85
CA CYS A 67 5.25 -10.95 4.42
C CYS A 67 5.52 -11.29 5.88
N SER A 68 6.78 -11.42 6.24
CA SER A 68 7.21 -11.34 7.63
C SER A 68 7.41 -9.87 8.03
N ARG A 69 7.12 -9.52 9.29
CA ARG A 69 7.39 -8.17 9.81
C ARG A 69 8.86 -7.75 9.63
N ASN A 70 9.79 -8.68 9.75
CA ASN A 70 11.22 -8.39 9.59
C ASN A 70 11.62 -8.08 8.14
N ASP A 71 10.82 -8.50 7.17
CA ASP A 71 11.07 -8.21 5.75
C ASP A 71 11.06 -6.71 5.48
N LEU A 72 10.24 -5.93 6.19
CA LEU A 72 10.11 -4.48 5.98
C LEU A 72 11.45 -3.75 6.04
N GLY A 73 12.36 -4.20 6.90
CA GLY A 73 13.70 -3.62 7.04
C GLY A 73 14.58 -3.75 5.78
N ASN A 74 14.28 -4.70 4.88
CA ASN A 74 15.12 -5.05 3.73
C ASN A 74 14.84 -4.22 2.46
N TYR A 75 13.86 -3.32 2.51
CA TYR A 75 13.44 -2.51 1.36
C TYR A 75 13.70 -1.02 1.61
N ASP A 76 13.86 -0.28 0.53
CA ASP A 76 14.13 1.17 0.52
C ASP A 76 12.84 1.99 0.54
N ALA A 77 11.78 1.43 -0.04
CA ALA A 77 10.44 1.99 -0.01
C ALA A 77 9.39 0.89 0.18
N ILE A 78 8.27 1.25 0.81
CA ILE A 78 7.16 0.31 1.08
C ILE A 78 5.85 0.98 0.70
N VAL A 79 5.05 0.32 -0.14
CA VAL A 79 3.69 0.75 -0.47
C VAL A 79 2.72 -0.23 0.18
N PHE A 80 1.88 0.28 1.08
CA PHE A 80 0.95 -0.52 1.87
C PHE A 80 -0.45 -0.50 1.25
N GLY A 81 -1.06 -1.68 1.09
CA GLY A 81 -2.42 -1.83 0.58
C GLY A 81 -3.36 -2.43 1.63
N THR A 82 -4.49 -1.77 1.92
CA THR A 82 -5.47 -2.24 2.90
C THR A 82 -6.89 -1.88 2.48
N PRO A 83 -7.88 -2.78 2.61
CA PRO A 83 -9.27 -2.36 2.53
C PRO A 83 -9.62 -1.52 3.76
N THR A 84 -10.56 -0.59 3.60
CA THR A 84 -11.09 0.16 4.75
C THR A 84 -11.89 -0.76 5.68
N ARG A 85 -11.78 -0.51 6.96
CA ARG A 85 -12.69 -0.97 8.00
C ARG A 85 -13.01 0.22 8.90
N TYR A 86 -14.26 0.73 8.76
CA TYR A 86 -14.72 1.88 9.53
C TYR A 86 -13.78 3.11 9.44
N GLY A 87 -13.27 3.39 8.23
CA GLY A 87 -12.36 4.52 8.00
C GLY A 87 -10.91 4.31 8.45
N ASN A 88 -10.53 3.07 8.77
CA ASN A 88 -9.18 2.67 9.17
C ASN A 88 -8.70 1.45 8.38
N MET A 89 -7.42 1.10 8.52
CA MET A 89 -6.89 -0.15 7.98
C MET A 89 -7.59 -1.37 8.59
N CYS A 90 -7.63 -2.48 7.86
CA CYS A 90 -8.21 -3.72 8.37
C CYS A 90 -7.38 -4.31 9.54
N GLY A 91 -8.04 -5.15 10.36
CA GLY A 91 -7.44 -5.77 11.54
C GLY A 91 -6.16 -6.57 11.23
N GLN A 92 -6.11 -7.27 10.09
CA GLN A 92 -4.94 -8.02 9.64
C GLN A 92 -3.72 -7.11 9.43
N MET A 93 -3.91 -5.98 8.74
CA MET A 93 -2.85 -5.00 8.53
C MET A 93 -2.44 -4.34 9.85
N ARG A 94 -3.40 -4.01 10.73
CA ARG A 94 -3.11 -3.41 12.03
C ARG A 94 -2.28 -4.35 12.90
N GLN A 95 -2.70 -5.62 13.01
CA GLN A 95 -1.97 -6.62 13.79
C GLN A 95 -0.56 -6.86 13.24
N PHE A 96 -0.40 -6.88 11.92
CA PHE A 96 0.90 -6.98 11.27
C PHE A 96 1.82 -5.82 11.66
N LEU A 97 1.31 -4.58 11.64
CA LEU A 97 2.07 -3.39 12.00
C LEU A 97 2.33 -3.28 13.51
N ASP A 98 1.39 -3.69 14.36
CA ASP A 98 1.59 -3.73 15.82
C ASP A 98 2.75 -4.65 16.21
N ALA A 99 3.02 -5.67 15.41
CA ALA A 99 4.15 -6.58 15.63
C ALA A 99 5.52 -6.00 15.19
N THR A 100 5.58 -4.76 14.65
CA THR A 100 6.83 -4.14 14.16
C THR A 100 7.59 -3.33 15.21
N GLY A 101 7.24 -3.45 16.50
CA GLY A 101 7.86 -2.69 17.59
C GLY A 101 9.39 -2.78 17.64
N SER A 102 9.98 -3.94 17.33
CA SER A 102 11.44 -4.10 17.26
C SER A 102 12.08 -3.27 16.14
N LEU A 103 11.42 -3.14 14.99
CA LEU A 103 11.89 -2.31 13.88
C LEU A 103 11.79 -0.81 14.24
N TRP A 104 10.75 -0.44 14.99
CA TRP A 104 10.57 0.92 15.48
C TRP A 104 11.70 1.32 16.45
N VAL A 105 11.99 0.47 17.44
CA VAL A 105 13.10 0.71 18.41
C VAL A 105 14.45 0.88 17.71
N GLN A 106 14.67 0.12 16.62
CA GLN A 106 15.92 0.19 15.84
C GLN A 106 15.94 1.35 14.83
N GLY A 107 14.85 2.10 14.66
CA GLY A 107 14.74 3.12 13.61
C GLY A 107 14.87 2.52 12.19
N ALA A 108 14.56 1.23 12.02
CA ALA A 108 14.84 0.48 10.79
C ALA A 108 14.12 1.03 9.56
N LEU A 109 12.99 1.72 9.74
CA LEU A 109 12.19 2.32 8.66
C LEU A 109 12.39 3.84 8.53
N ALA A 110 13.16 4.47 9.44
CA ALA A 110 13.38 5.91 9.41
C ALA A 110 14.04 6.35 8.09
N GLY A 111 13.50 7.41 7.47
CA GLY A 111 13.99 7.95 6.20
C GLY A 111 13.69 7.10 4.95
N LYS A 112 13.01 5.96 5.09
CA LYS A 112 12.48 5.19 3.94
C LYS A 112 11.18 5.80 3.45
N VAL A 113 10.90 5.63 2.16
CA VAL A 113 9.64 6.11 1.57
C VAL A 113 8.49 5.17 1.93
N GLY A 114 7.38 5.73 2.39
CA GLY A 114 6.14 5.03 2.68
C GLY A 114 4.97 5.61 1.89
N SER A 115 4.07 4.76 1.40
CA SER A 115 2.87 5.18 0.67
C SER A 115 1.72 4.21 0.94
N VAL A 116 0.47 4.62 0.71
CA VAL A 116 -0.72 3.83 1.04
C VAL A 116 -1.73 3.87 -0.09
N PHE A 117 -2.38 2.73 -0.36
CA PHE A 117 -3.55 2.63 -1.21
C PHE A 117 -4.65 1.81 -0.54
N THR A 118 -5.92 2.05 -0.92
CA THR A 118 -7.07 1.46 -0.22
C THR A 118 -8.23 1.09 -1.12
N SER A 119 -9.23 0.43 -0.56
CA SER A 119 -10.54 0.21 -1.17
C SER A 119 -11.65 0.42 -0.15
N SER A 120 -12.81 0.87 -0.62
CA SER A 120 -14.05 0.95 0.15
C SER A 120 -15.19 0.29 -0.62
N ASN A 121 -16.29 -0.05 0.04
CA ASN A 121 -17.48 -0.53 -0.66
C ASN A 121 -18.26 0.62 -1.31
N THR A 122 -18.26 1.80 -0.69
CA THR A 122 -19.04 2.96 -1.14
C THR A 122 -18.13 4.12 -1.52
N GLN A 123 -18.66 5.05 -2.33
CA GLN A 123 -17.92 6.20 -2.85
C GLN A 123 -17.30 7.08 -1.74
N HIS A 124 -18.03 7.28 -0.63
CA HIS A 124 -17.58 8.06 0.52
C HIS A 124 -17.32 7.20 1.75
N GLY A 125 -16.98 5.91 1.56
CA GLY A 125 -16.85 4.90 2.60
C GLY A 125 -15.55 4.94 3.41
N GLY A 126 -14.85 6.07 3.45
CA GLY A 126 -13.66 6.26 4.29
C GLY A 126 -12.34 5.93 3.59
N GLN A 127 -12.23 6.13 2.28
CA GLN A 127 -10.97 5.95 1.56
C GLN A 127 -9.89 6.91 2.10
N GLU A 128 -10.20 8.21 2.18
CA GLU A 128 -9.26 9.23 2.64
C GLU A 128 -8.90 9.04 4.12
N SER A 129 -9.92 8.83 4.99
CA SER A 129 -9.67 8.62 6.42
C SER A 129 -8.79 7.39 6.69
N THR A 130 -8.98 6.30 5.92
CA THR A 130 -8.15 5.11 6.02
C THR A 130 -6.69 5.40 5.66
N ILE A 131 -6.45 6.12 4.57
CA ILE A 131 -5.10 6.48 4.14
C ILE A 131 -4.46 7.44 5.15
N LEU A 132 -5.17 8.48 5.58
CA LEU A 132 -4.67 9.47 6.53
C LEU A 132 -4.35 8.85 7.90
N SER A 133 -5.23 7.99 8.42
CA SER A 133 -4.95 7.27 9.67
C SER A 133 -3.75 6.31 9.55
N PHE A 134 -3.55 5.73 8.37
CA PHE A 134 -2.38 4.90 8.10
C PHE A 134 -1.10 5.73 8.05
N HIS A 135 -1.13 6.92 7.44
CA HIS A 135 0.02 7.84 7.39
C HIS A 135 0.55 8.16 8.78
N THR A 136 -0.32 8.26 9.79
CA THR A 136 0.09 8.43 11.19
C THR A 136 1.02 7.30 11.64
N THR A 137 0.71 6.05 11.31
CA THR A 137 1.57 4.90 11.63
C THR A 137 2.93 4.98 10.93
N LEU A 138 2.95 5.39 9.65
CA LEU A 138 4.20 5.57 8.89
C LEU A 138 5.08 6.67 9.47
N LEU A 139 4.48 7.78 9.90
CA LEU A 139 5.18 8.89 10.57
C LEU A 139 5.79 8.44 11.91
N HIS A 140 5.10 7.59 12.69
CA HIS A 140 5.67 7.01 13.91
C HIS A 140 6.89 6.13 13.64
N HIS A 141 6.99 5.51 12.46
CA HIS A 141 8.17 4.79 12.00
C HIS A 141 9.25 5.70 11.41
N GLY A 142 9.04 7.01 11.35
CA GLY A 142 9.98 7.98 10.78
C GLY A 142 10.07 7.91 9.24
N MET A 143 9.06 7.36 8.57
CA MET A 143 9.04 7.23 7.11
C MET A 143 8.72 8.57 6.44
N ILE A 144 9.22 8.75 5.21
CA ILE A 144 8.85 9.86 4.32
C ILE A 144 7.56 9.46 3.60
N VAL A 145 6.44 10.11 3.95
CA VAL A 145 5.13 9.75 3.44
C VAL A 145 4.88 10.40 2.07
N LEU A 146 4.49 9.59 1.08
CA LEU A 146 4.08 10.05 -0.25
C LEU A 146 2.64 9.64 -0.55
N GLY A 147 1.86 10.59 -1.07
CA GLY A 147 0.53 10.36 -1.61
C GLY A 147 0.53 10.20 -3.13
N LEU A 148 -0.60 10.53 -3.74
CA LEU A 148 -0.83 10.58 -5.18
C LEU A 148 -1.00 12.06 -5.61
N PRO A 149 0.05 12.71 -6.14
CA PRO A 149 -0.02 14.14 -6.46
C PRO A 149 -1.01 14.44 -7.60
N TYR A 150 -1.58 15.64 -7.63
CA TYR A 150 -2.48 16.12 -8.70
C TYR A 150 -1.83 16.17 -10.10
N LEU A 151 -0.56 15.84 -10.22
CA LEU A 151 0.07 15.55 -11.52
C LEU A 151 -0.56 14.35 -12.23
N PHE A 152 -1.24 13.48 -11.49
CA PHE A 152 -2.13 12.46 -12.07
C PHE A 152 -3.46 13.12 -12.43
N ALA A 153 -3.63 13.46 -13.69
CA ALA A 153 -4.82 14.17 -14.20
C ALA A 153 -6.15 13.40 -14.00
N GLY A 154 -6.09 12.08 -13.82
CA GLY A 154 -7.26 11.23 -13.55
C GLY A 154 -8.01 11.57 -12.26
N GLN A 155 -7.39 12.33 -11.32
CA GLN A 155 -8.08 12.84 -10.13
C GLN A 155 -9.10 13.96 -10.43
N ASN A 156 -9.02 14.60 -11.60
CA ASN A 156 -9.93 15.65 -12.01
C ASN A 156 -11.20 15.15 -12.72
N ARG A 157 -11.34 13.82 -12.86
CA ARG A 157 -12.52 13.24 -13.52
C ARG A 157 -13.77 13.40 -12.68
N VAL A 158 -14.86 13.83 -13.33
CA VAL A 158 -16.19 13.99 -12.74
C VAL A 158 -17.28 13.27 -13.57
N ASP A 159 -16.87 12.55 -14.60
CA ASP A 159 -17.73 11.87 -15.55
C ASP A 159 -17.98 10.39 -15.21
N GLU A 160 -17.26 9.86 -14.20
CA GLU A 160 -17.48 8.51 -13.68
C GLU A 160 -17.31 8.48 -12.16
N ILE A 161 -17.88 7.44 -11.53
CA ILE A 161 -17.57 7.11 -10.13
C ILE A 161 -16.17 6.51 -10.12
N THR A 162 -15.23 7.17 -9.46
CA THR A 162 -13.83 6.75 -9.40
C THR A 162 -13.23 7.03 -8.03
N GLY A 163 -12.30 6.18 -7.61
CA GLY A 163 -11.45 6.43 -6.46
C GLY A 163 -10.30 7.38 -6.79
N CYS A 164 -9.26 7.29 -6.01
CA CYS A 164 -8.08 8.14 -5.98
C CYS A 164 -8.31 9.50 -5.29
N SER A 165 -7.32 9.87 -4.51
CA SER A 165 -7.24 11.16 -3.82
C SER A 165 -5.78 11.57 -3.70
N PRO A 166 -5.45 12.82 -3.32
CA PRO A 166 -4.07 13.23 -3.15
C PRO A 166 -3.32 12.46 -2.05
N TYR A 167 -4.06 11.75 -1.20
CA TYR A 167 -3.47 10.94 -0.13
C TYR A 167 -2.99 9.57 -0.63
N GLY A 168 -3.62 9.02 -1.67
CA GLY A 168 -3.23 7.74 -2.29
C GLY A 168 -4.29 7.20 -3.25
N ALA A 169 -3.90 6.20 -4.04
CA ALA A 169 -4.79 5.49 -4.93
C ALA A 169 -5.85 4.72 -4.16
N SER A 170 -7.05 4.64 -4.72
CA SER A 170 -8.14 3.90 -4.12
C SER A 170 -9.14 3.40 -5.15
N THR A 171 -9.98 2.44 -4.75
CA THR A 171 -11.08 1.92 -5.55
C THR A 171 -12.35 1.76 -4.73
N ILE A 172 -13.48 1.76 -5.41
CA ILE A 172 -14.80 1.48 -4.85
C ILE A 172 -15.24 0.10 -5.31
N ALA A 173 -15.50 -0.81 -4.37
CA ALA A 173 -15.80 -2.21 -4.69
C ALA A 173 -17.29 -2.48 -4.97
N GLY A 174 -18.20 -1.60 -4.52
CA GLY A 174 -19.64 -1.86 -4.49
C GLY A 174 -20.06 -2.65 -3.26
N SER A 175 -21.35 -2.65 -2.95
CA SER A 175 -21.88 -3.25 -1.73
C SER A 175 -21.72 -4.76 -1.65
N ALA A 176 -21.72 -5.43 -2.79
CA ALA A 176 -21.51 -6.88 -2.94
C ALA A 176 -20.09 -7.23 -3.45
N GLY A 177 -19.21 -6.23 -3.59
CA GLY A 177 -17.87 -6.42 -4.16
C GLY A 177 -17.86 -6.65 -5.66
N GLU A 178 -18.92 -6.23 -6.37
CA GLU A 178 -19.16 -6.47 -7.78
C GLU A 178 -18.36 -5.55 -8.72
N ARG A 179 -17.95 -4.37 -8.20
CA ARG A 179 -17.23 -3.40 -9.01
C ARG A 179 -15.72 -3.58 -8.86
N TRP A 180 -15.06 -3.95 -9.91
CA TRP A 180 -13.61 -4.03 -9.97
C TRP A 180 -12.98 -2.66 -10.20
N PRO A 181 -11.70 -2.48 -9.84
CA PRO A 181 -10.98 -1.23 -10.12
C PRO A 181 -11.08 -0.84 -11.59
N THR A 182 -11.49 0.41 -11.85
CA THR A 182 -11.55 0.96 -13.21
C THR A 182 -10.17 1.23 -13.76
N GLU A 183 -10.09 1.47 -15.08
CA GLU A 183 -8.80 1.84 -15.70
C GLU A 183 -8.24 3.14 -15.12
N ASN A 184 -9.09 4.12 -14.76
CA ASN A 184 -8.65 5.34 -14.10
C ASN A 184 -8.03 5.06 -12.72
N GLU A 185 -8.65 4.21 -11.91
CA GLU A 185 -8.14 3.81 -10.59
C GLU A 185 -6.83 3.01 -10.70
N LEU A 186 -6.74 2.10 -11.69
CA LEU A 186 -5.50 1.36 -11.97
C LEU A 186 -4.39 2.28 -12.50
N ALA A 187 -4.72 3.27 -13.32
CA ALA A 187 -3.76 4.28 -13.80
C ALA A 187 -3.24 5.13 -12.64
N GLY A 188 -4.10 5.52 -11.69
CA GLY A 188 -3.69 6.21 -10.47
C GLY A 188 -2.76 5.37 -9.60
N ALA A 189 -3.05 4.08 -9.45
CA ALA A 189 -2.20 3.14 -8.72
C ALA A 189 -0.83 2.95 -9.39
N ARG A 190 -0.79 2.82 -10.72
CA ARG A 190 0.47 2.78 -11.49
C ARG A 190 1.27 4.08 -11.33
N PHE A 191 0.57 5.23 -11.41
CA PHE A 191 1.22 6.52 -11.22
C PHE A 191 1.83 6.66 -9.83
N GLN A 192 1.11 6.26 -8.78
CA GLN A 192 1.61 6.27 -7.39
C GLN A 192 2.85 5.37 -7.25
N GLY A 193 2.80 4.14 -7.77
CA GLY A 193 3.95 3.23 -7.74
C GLY A 193 5.17 3.82 -8.42
N ARG A 194 5.01 4.41 -9.62
CA ARG A 194 6.08 5.09 -10.34
C ARG A 194 6.62 6.28 -9.56
N TYR A 195 5.75 7.10 -8.97
CA TYR A 195 6.17 8.25 -8.18
C TYR A 195 6.99 7.85 -6.96
N VAL A 196 6.54 6.83 -6.22
CA VAL A 196 7.30 6.25 -5.10
C VAL A 196 8.68 5.77 -5.55
N ALA A 197 8.75 5.06 -6.67
CA ALA A 197 10.00 4.54 -7.20
C ALA A 197 10.98 5.65 -7.59
N LEU A 198 10.51 6.69 -8.28
CA LEU A 198 11.33 7.84 -8.66
C LEU A 198 11.88 8.58 -7.43
N VAL A 199 11.05 8.84 -6.41
CA VAL A 199 11.50 9.51 -5.18
C VAL A 199 12.47 8.62 -4.41
N ALA A 200 12.14 7.34 -4.22
CA ALA A 200 13.02 6.39 -3.53
C ALA A 200 14.39 6.30 -4.20
N SER A 201 14.45 6.30 -5.54
CA SER A 201 15.73 6.28 -6.29
C SER A 201 16.60 7.50 -6.01
N LYS A 202 16.04 8.63 -5.62
CA LYS A 202 16.78 9.84 -5.25
C LYS A 202 17.14 9.90 -3.78
N ILE A 203 16.28 9.36 -2.89
CA ILE A 203 16.49 9.43 -1.44
C ILE A 203 17.42 8.33 -0.94
N THR A 204 17.25 7.09 -1.42
CA THR A 204 17.98 5.91 -0.94
C THR A 204 19.51 6.11 -0.92
N PRO A 205 20.18 6.66 -1.95
CA PRO A 205 21.63 6.85 -1.93
C PRO A 205 22.12 7.81 -0.83
N HIS A 206 21.23 8.66 -0.32
CA HIS A 206 21.55 9.71 0.66
C HIS A 206 20.99 9.44 2.06
N ARG A 207 20.17 8.40 2.22
CA ARG A 207 19.43 8.11 3.45
C ARG A 207 20.34 8.04 4.67
N ASP A 208 21.42 7.27 4.60
CA ASP A 208 22.31 7.07 5.76
C ASP A 208 23.03 8.37 6.15
N ALA A 209 23.40 9.20 5.18
CA ALA A 209 23.98 10.52 5.45
C ALA A 209 22.95 11.47 6.09
N ILE A 210 21.70 11.43 5.66
CA ILE A 210 20.60 12.22 6.27
C ILE A 210 20.40 11.79 7.73
N ILE A 211 20.27 10.50 8.01
CA ILE A 211 20.05 9.99 9.37
C ILE A 211 21.26 10.32 10.27
N ALA A 212 22.49 10.13 9.80
CA ALA A 212 23.68 10.47 10.56
C ALA A 212 23.79 11.96 10.89
N SER A 213 23.21 12.84 10.06
CA SER A 213 23.19 14.28 10.31
C SER A 213 22.15 14.70 11.37
N LEU A 214 21.12 13.89 11.59
CA LEU A 214 20.08 14.14 12.59
C LEU A 214 20.49 13.65 14.01
N THR A 215 21.46 12.76 14.10
CA THR A 215 21.89 12.12 15.35
C THR A 215 23.18 12.72 15.94
N ARG A 216 23.68 13.76 15.34
CA ARG A 216 24.82 14.59 15.83
C ARG A 216 24.28 15.79 16.62
#